data_1b117b395733013738ca77255441078c
#
_entry.id   1b117b395733013738ca77255441078c
#
_cell.length_a   1.000
_cell.length_b   1.000
_cell.length_c   1.000
_cell.angle_alpha   90.00
_cell.angle_beta   90.00
_cell.angle_gamma   90.00
#
_symmetry.space_group_name_H-M   'P 1'
#
loop_
_entity.id
_entity.type
_entity.pdbx_description
1 polymer ?
#
loop_
_entity_poly.entity_id
_entity_poly.type
_entity_poly.pdbx_seq_one_letter_code
_entity_poly.pdbx_strand_id
1 'polypeptide(L)' 'MADCTIKLKRLGFDREALFDAIDFFVNDLQRRQTFMMLEDPDAFTYASRHLNK' A
#
# COMPACT_ATOMS: atom_id res chain seq x y z
N MET A 1 -0.73 10.47 -5.45
CA MET A 1 -0.20 9.08 -5.31
C MET A 1 1.25 9.01 -4.88
N ALA A 2 2.00 10.11 -5.02
CA ALA A 2 3.45 10.06 -4.69
C ALA A 2 3.69 9.62 -3.24
N ASP A 3 2.93 10.14 -2.29
CA ASP A 3 3.12 9.80 -0.88
C ASP A 3 2.82 8.32 -0.61
N CYS A 4 1.80 7.78 -1.25
CA CYS A 4 1.45 6.37 -1.11
C CYS A 4 2.58 5.49 -1.66
N THR A 5 3.11 5.84 -2.82
CA THR A 5 4.22 5.12 -3.43
C THR A 5 5.46 5.15 -2.54
N ILE A 6 5.77 6.31 -1.99
CA ILE A 6 6.93 6.45 -1.08
C ILE A 6 6.75 5.57 0.14
N LYS A 7 5.55 5.58 0.72
CA LYS A 7 5.27 4.75 1.89
C LYS A 7 5.41 3.27 1.58
N LEU A 8 4.91 2.83 0.44
CA LEU A 8 5.03 1.44 0.01
C LEU A 8 6.48 1.03 -0.16
N LYS A 9 7.30 1.88 -0.77
CA LYS A 9 8.72 1.60 -0.93
C LYS A 9 9.41 1.49 0.42
N ARG A 10 9.09 2.40 1.34
CA ARG A 10 9.69 2.40 2.67
C ARG A 10 9.36 1.14 3.44
N LEU A 11 8.17 0.58 3.22
CA LEU A 11 7.74 -0.64 3.89
C LEU A 11 8.44 -1.89 3.37
N GLY A 12 9.12 -1.81 2.24
CA GLY A 12 9.92 -2.92 1.75
C GLY A 12 9.24 -3.83 0.73
N PHE A 13 8.16 -3.39 0.12
CA PHE A 13 7.54 -4.16 -0.95
C PHE A 13 8.46 -4.23 -2.16
N ASP A 14 8.54 -5.41 -2.78
CA ASP A 14 9.32 -5.56 -3.99
C ASP A 14 8.63 -4.89 -5.18
N ARG A 15 9.29 -4.92 -6.35
CA ARG A 15 8.79 -4.19 -7.50
C ARG A 15 7.38 -4.62 -7.92
N GLU A 16 7.15 -5.93 -8.01
CA GLU A 16 5.84 -6.42 -8.45
C GLU A 16 4.77 -6.13 -7.42
N ALA A 17 5.04 -6.39 -6.16
CA ALA A 17 4.10 -6.08 -5.09
C ALA A 17 3.83 -4.58 -5.03
N LEU A 18 4.86 -3.75 -5.26
CA LEU A 18 4.70 -2.32 -5.27
C LEU A 18 3.73 -1.88 -6.36
N PHE A 19 3.89 -2.40 -7.58
CA PHE A 19 3.01 -2.05 -8.69
C PHE A 19 1.59 -2.53 -8.45
N ASP A 20 1.43 -3.74 -7.92
CA ASP A 20 0.10 -4.26 -7.58
C ASP A 20 -0.57 -3.39 -6.54
N ALA A 21 0.18 -2.95 -5.53
CA ALA A 21 -0.36 -2.09 -4.50
C ALA A 21 -0.75 -0.72 -5.06
N ILE A 22 0.06 -0.16 -5.93
CA ILE A 22 -0.25 1.12 -6.56
C ILE A 22 -1.56 1.00 -7.35
N ASP A 23 -1.69 -0.04 -8.16
CA ASP A 23 -2.90 -0.26 -8.95
C ASP A 23 -4.11 -0.42 -8.04
N PHE A 24 -3.97 -1.18 -6.97
CA PHE A 24 -5.05 -1.39 -6.02
C PHE A 24 -5.51 -0.05 -5.40
N PHE A 25 -4.55 0.75 -4.94
CA PHE A 25 -4.89 1.99 -4.23
C PHE A 25 -5.32 3.11 -5.18
N VAL A 26 -4.91 3.07 -6.44
CA VAL A 26 -5.42 4.02 -7.43
C VAL A 26 -6.90 3.79 -7.67
N ASN A 27 -7.33 2.54 -7.65
CA ASN A 27 -8.72 2.19 -7.93
C ASN A 27 -9.62 2.25 -6.71
N ASP A 28 -9.07 2.41 -5.51
CA ASP A 28 -9.87 2.43 -4.28
C ASP A 28 -9.33 3.51 -3.34
N LEU A 29 -9.92 4.70 -3.45
CA LEU A 29 -9.51 5.84 -2.66
C LEU A 29 -9.70 5.63 -1.16
N GLN A 30 -10.78 4.96 -0.76
CA GLN A 30 -11.02 4.73 0.67
C GLN A 30 -9.95 3.84 1.26
N ARG A 31 -9.57 2.79 0.54
CA ARG A 31 -8.51 1.90 0.99
C ARG A 31 -7.16 2.61 1.04
N ARG A 32 -6.90 3.47 0.05
CA ARG A 32 -5.69 4.26 0.06
C ARG A 32 -5.63 5.17 1.28
N GLN A 33 -6.73 5.83 1.60
CA GLN A 33 -6.78 6.71 2.77
C GLN A 33 -6.55 5.93 4.04
N THR A 34 -7.17 4.77 4.18
CA THR A 34 -6.97 3.92 5.35
C THR A 34 -5.50 3.53 5.48
N PHE A 35 -4.89 3.11 4.37
CA PHE A 35 -3.48 2.74 4.36
C PHE A 35 -2.59 3.89 4.81
N MET A 36 -2.88 5.10 4.33
CA MET A 36 -2.07 6.27 4.67
C MET A 36 -2.22 6.69 6.12
N MET A 37 -3.36 6.39 6.74
CA MET A 37 -3.61 6.72 8.13
C MET A 37 -2.95 5.75 9.11
N LEU A 38 -2.61 4.55 8.66
CA LEU A 38 -2.03 3.52 9.52
C LEU A 38 -0.55 3.77 9.75
N GLU A 39 -0.07 3.35 10.92
CA GLU A 39 1.36 3.33 11.20
C GLU A 39 2.03 2.24 10.37
N ASP A 40 3.35 2.35 10.18
CA ASP A 40 4.08 1.48 9.28
C ASP A 40 3.82 -0.02 9.51
N PRO A 41 3.90 -0.56 10.74
CA PRO A 41 3.64 -1.99 10.93
C PRO A 41 2.24 -2.40 10.51
N ASP A 42 1.24 -1.58 10.88
CA ASP A 42 -0.15 -1.87 10.55
C ASP A 42 -0.39 -1.67 9.06
N ALA A 43 0.21 -0.66 8.46
CA ALA A 43 0.07 -0.39 7.04
C ALA A 43 0.63 -1.54 6.21
N PHE A 44 1.76 -2.09 6.61
CA PHE A 44 2.36 -3.24 5.93
C PHE A 44 1.41 -4.44 5.98
N THR A 45 0.89 -4.76 7.15
CA THR A 45 -0.04 -5.88 7.32
C THR A 45 -1.31 -5.66 6.50
N TYR A 46 -1.85 -4.45 6.55
CA TYR A 46 -3.07 -4.12 5.83
C TYR A 46 -2.89 -4.31 4.31
N ALA A 47 -1.82 -3.74 3.77
CA ALA A 47 -1.55 -3.85 2.34
C ALA A 47 -1.27 -5.30 1.94
N SER A 48 -0.50 -6.03 2.75
CA SER A 48 -0.19 -7.43 2.47
C SER A 48 -1.45 -8.28 2.41
N ARG A 49 -2.39 -8.04 3.32
CA ARG A 49 -3.64 -8.81 3.33
C ARG A 49 -4.45 -8.59 2.06
N HIS A 50 -4.47 -7.37 1.56
CA HIS A 50 -5.25 -7.06 0.37
C HIS A 50 -4.56 -7.47 -0.92
N LEU A 51 -3.24 -7.57 -0.91
CA LEU A 51 -2.46 -8.01 -2.07
C LEU A 51 -2.28 -9.51 -2.11
N ASN A 52 -2.36 -10.16 -0.97
CA ASN A 52 -2.16 -11.60 -0.87
C ASN A 52 -3.45 -12.32 -1.24
N LYS A 53 -3.45 -12.97 -2.37
CA LYS A 53 -4.62 -13.68 -2.89
C LYS A 53 -4.65 -15.13 -2.46
#